data_b3770c2ef47792a4c52d9edbd25e0450
#
_entry.id   b3770c2ef47792a4c52d9edbd25e0450
#
_cell.length_a   1.000
_cell.length_b   1.000
_cell.length_c   1.000
_cell.angle_alpha   90.00
_cell.angle_beta   90.00
_cell.angle_gamma   90.00
#
_symmetry.space_group_name_H-M   'P 1'
#
loop_
_entity.id
_entity.type
_entity.pdbx_description
1 polymer ?
#
loop_
_entity_poly.entity_id
_entity_poly.type
_entity_poly.pdbx_seq_one_letter_code
_entity_poly.pdbx_strand_id
1 'polypeptide(L)'
;LLHDTVEDTDYSLEDLTRDFGPEVARLVDGVTKLDKVALGSAAEAETIRKMIVAMATDPRVLVIKVSDRLHNMRTMRFLPPEKQAKKARQTLEVIAPLAHRLGMASVKWELEDLSFAILYPKKYDEIVRMVADRAPSRDRALKEIISQVSGALKENGIEAEVMGRPKHYWSIYKKMI
;
A
#
# COMPACT_ATOMS: atom_id res chain seq x y z
N LEU A 1 2.71 -15.96 -3.07
CA LEU A 1 3.54 -17.16 -2.99
C LEU A 1 3.69 -17.87 -4.34
N LEU A 2 2.58 -18.16 -5.04
CA LEU A 2 2.63 -18.93 -6.30
C LEU A 2 3.03 -18.10 -7.53
N HIS A 3 2.93 -16.76 -7.49
CA HIS A 3 3.23 -15.92 -8.66
C HIS A 3 4.71 -15.96 -9.04
N ASP A 4 5.61 -16.04 -8.08
CA ASP A 4 7.05 -16.15 -8.34
C ASP A 4 7.44 -17.53 -8.90
N THR A 5 6.63 -18.57 -8.65
CA THR A 5 6.93 -19.94 -9.08
C THR A 5 7.04 -20.03 -10.61
N VAL A 6 6.12 -19.40 -11.33
CA VAL A 6 6.12 -19.40 -12.82
C VAL A 6 7.19 -18.47 -13.42
N GLU A 7 7.66 -17.46 -12.64
CA GLU A 7 8.68 -16.52 -13.11
C GLU A 7 10.09 -17.01 -12.86
N ASP A 8 10.31 -17.66 -11.72
CA ASP A 8 11.66 -17.99 -11.22
C ASP A 8 12.01 -19.47 -11.35
N THR A 9 11.08 -20.33 -11.81
CA THR A 9 11.31 -21.79 -11.97
C THR A 9 10.75 -22.30 -13.29
N ASP A 10 11.05 -23.57 -13.61
CA ASP A 10 10.52 -24.27 -14.79
C ASP A 10 9.04 -24.72 -14.63
N TYR A 11 8.37 -24.33 -13.53
CA TYR A 11 6.99 -24.69 -13.25
C TYR A 11 6.04 -23.88 -14.12
N SER A 12 5.30 -24.57 -15.01
CA SER A 12 4.46 -23.92 -16.01
C SER A 12 3.07 -23.52 -15.51
N LEU A 13 2.38 -22.64 -16.26
CA LEU A 13 0.97 -22.34 -16.01
C LEU A 13 0.06 -23.58 -16.19
N GLU A 14 0.48 -24.54 -17.01
CA GLU A 14 -0.23 -25.82 -17.21
C GLU A 14 -0.11 -26.68 -15.96
N ASP A 15 1.08 -26.79 -15.38
CA ASP A 15 1.32 -27.48 -14.11
C ASP A 15 0.50 -26.84 -12.99
N LEU A 16 0.52 -25.49 -12.93
CA LEU A 16 -0.26 -24.73 -11.95
C LEU A 16 -1.76 -24.97 -12.10
N THR A 17 -2.24 -25.06 -13.34
CA THR A 17 -3.65 -25.37 -13.64
C THR A 17 -4.02 -26.78 -13.19
N ARG A 18 -3.14 -27.74 -13.43
CA ARG A 18 -3.34 -29.15 -13.01
C ARG A 18 -3.39 -29.28 -11.49
N ASP A 19 -2.47 -28.61 -10.78
CA ASP A 19 -2.26 -28.84 -9.36
C ASP A 19 -3.12 -27.93 -8.47
N PHE A 20 -3.48 -26.72 -8.93
CA PHE A 20 -4.22 -25.70 -8.16
C PHE A 20 -5.51 -25.21 -8.84
N GLY A 21 -5.78 -25.69 -10.03
CA GLY A 21 -6.97 -25.35 -10.79
C GLY A 21 -6.84 -24.07 -11.65
N PRO A 22 -7.77 -23.88 -12.61
CA PRO A 22 -7.69 -22.82 -13.60
C PRO A 22 -7.89 -21.41 -13.02
N GLU A 23 -8.56 -21.29 -11.88
CA GLU A 23 -8.79 -20.01 -11.23
C GLU A 23 -7.48 -19.43 -10.66
N VAL A 24 -6.73 -20.26 -9.95
CA VAL A 24 -5.43 -19.88 -9.40
C VAL A 24 -4.43 -19.57 -10.50
N ALA A 25 -4.38 -20.40 -11.55
CA ALA A 25 -3.52 -20.18 -12.72
C ALA A 25 -3.80 -18.82 -13.40
N ARG A 26 -5.07 -18.43 -13.56
CA ARG A 26 -5.44 -17.12 -14.11
C ARG A 26 -4.98 -15.96 -13.25
N LEU A 27 -5.09 -16.08 -11.92
CA LEU A 27 -4.63 -15.04 -11.00
C LEU A 27 -3.11 -14.88 -11.07
N VAL A 28 -2.38 -15.98 -11.09
CA VAL A 28 -0.90 -15.98 -11.22
C VAL A 28 -0.48 -15.37 -12.55
N ASP A 29 -1.06 -15.80 -13.67
CA ASP A 29 -0.79 -15.24 -14.99
C ASP A 29 -1.07 -13.71 -15.04
N GLY A 30 -2.15 -13.27 -14.40
CA GLY A 30 -2.48 -11.85 -14.27
C GLY A 30 -1.44 -11.05 -13.50
N VAL A 31 -0.94 -11.57 -12.39
CA VAL A 31 0.10 -10.93 -11.57
C VAL A 31 1.41 -10.86 -12.35
N THR A 32 1.86 -11.98 -12.95
CA THR A 32 3.08 -12.07 -13.77
C THR A 32 3.05 -11.08 -14.96
N LYS A 33 1.91 -10.95 -15.66
CA LYS A 33 1.77 -9.97 -16.73
C LYS A 33 1.92 -8.53 -16.26
N LEU A 34 1.47 -8.22 -15.04
CA LEU A 34 1.65 -6.90 -14.46
C LEU A 34 3.12 -6.62 -14.09
N ASP A 35 3.87 -7.62 -13.66
CA ASP A 35 5.29 -7.47 -13.31
C ASP A 35 6.19 -7.20 -14.52
N LYS A 36 5.87 -7.78 -15.67
CA LYS A 36 6.58 -7.53 -16.94
C LYS A 36 6.36 -6.12 -17.50
N VAL A 37 5.48 -5.32 -16.90
CA VAL A 37 5.30 -3.92 -17.28
C VAL A 37 6.41 -3.10 -16.66
N ALA A 38 7.36 -2.65 -17.50
CA ALA A 38 8.47 -1.80 -17.07
C ALA A 38 7.96 -0.48 -16.47
N LEU A 39 8.26 -0.26 -15.20
CA LEU A 39 7.99 0.98 -14.47
C LEU A 39 9.10 2.00 -14.77
N GLY A 40 8.91 2.84 -15.77
CA GLY A 40 9.80 3.94 -16.14
C GLY A 40 9.00 5.17 -16.55
N SER A 41 9.60 6.37 -16.58
CA SER A 41 8.91 7.67 -16.70
C SER A 41 7.96 7.83 -17.90
N ALA A 42 8.25 7.19 -19.04
CA ALA A 42 7.31 7.12 -20.18
C ALA A 42 6.32 5.93 -20.05
N ALA A 43 6.64 4.97 -19.18
CA ALA A 43 5.85 3.76 -18.92
C ALA A 43 4.85 3.94 -17.77
N GLU A 44 4.88 5.06 -17.05
CA GLU A 44 4.02 5.26 -15.87
C GLU A 44 2.53 5.33 -16.25
N ALA A 45 2.20 6.11 -17.28
CA ALA A 45 0.83 6.18 -17.81
C ALA A 45 0.37 4.83 -18.39
N GLU A 46 1.26 4.12 -19.09
CA GLU A 46 0.99 2.80 -19.64
C GLU A 46 0.83 1.74 -18.53
N THR A 47 1.62 1.84 -17.47
CA THR A 47 1.49 1.00 -16.28
C THR A 47 0.14 1.21 -15.61
N ILE A 48 -0.26 2.46 -15.39
CA ILE A 48 -1.57 2.80 -14.82
C ILE A 48 -2.68 2.28 -15.72
N ARG A 49 -2.57 2.44 -17.03
CA ARG A 49 -3.56 1.93 -18.00
C ARG A 49 -3.71 0.41 -17.90
N LYS A 50 -2.61 -0.33 -17.87
CA LYS A 50 -2.63 -1.80 -17.75
C LYS A 50 -3.17 -2.27 -16.41
N MET A 51 -2.86 -1.55 -15.32
CA MET A 51 -3.45 -1.81 -14.01
C MET A 51 -4.97 -1.59 -14.02
N ILE A 52 -5.46 -0.54 -14.68
CA ILE A 52 -6.89 -0.30 -14.84
C ILE A 52 -7.55 -1.44 -15.64
N VAL A 53 -6.93 -1.91 -16.71
CA VAL A 53 -7.44 -3.04 -17.51
C VAL A 53 -7.45 -4.33 -16.68
N ALA A 54 -6.39 -4.61 -15.92
CA ALA A 54 -6.33 -5.76 -15.01
C ALA A 54 -7.42 -5.67 -13.92
N MET A 55 -7.68 -4.47 -13.39
CA MET A 55 -8.75 -4.22 -12.43
C MET A 55 -10.14 -4.52 -12.99
N ALA A 56 -10.36 -4.18 -14.27
CA ALA A 56 -11.62 -4.45 -14.95
C ALA A 56 -11.81 -5.96 -15.23
N THR A 57 -10.71 -6.71 -15.31
CA THR A 57 -10.73 -8.16 -15.58
C THR A 57 -10.88 -8.97 -14.28
N ASP A 58 -10.01 -8.75 -13.31
CA ASP A 58 -10.07 -9.38 -11.98
C ASP A 58 -9.35 -8.51 -10.93
N PRO A 59 -10.09 -7.84 -10.03
CA PRO A 59 -9.49 -6.96 -9.02
C PRO A 59 -8.59 -7.70 -8.03
N ARG A 60 -8.74 -9.02 -7.87
CA ARG A 60 -7.91 -9.83 -6.96
C ARG A 60 -6.44 -9.82 -7.38
N VAL A 61 -6.16 -9.72 -8.68
CA VAL A 61 -4.79 -9.60 -9.21
C VAL A 61 -4.07 -8.38 -8.60
N LEU A 62 -4.76 -7.24 -8.52
CA LEU A 62 -4.20 -6.04 -7.94
C LEU A 62 -4.07 -6.12 -6.42
N VAL A 63 -5.02 -6.75 -5.74
CA VAL A 63 -4.92 -6.98 -4.29
C VAL A 63 -3.68 -7.82 -3.98
N ILE A 64 -3.43 -8.89 -4.75
CA ILE A 64 -2.23 -9.72 -4.61
C ILE A 64 -0.98 -8.86 -4.85
N LYS A 65 -0.95 -8.07 -5.92
CA LYS A 65 0.21 -7.23 -6.26
C LYS A 65 0.51 -6.16 -5.22
N VAL A 66 -0.51 -5.52 -4.68
CA VAL A 66 -0.37 -4.53 -3.59
C VAL A 66 0.14 -5.22 -2.31
N SER A 67 -0.36 -6.41 -2.00
CA SER A 67 0.07 -7.19 -0.83
C SER A 67 1.51 -7.69 -0.97
N ASP A 68 1.91 -8.17 -2.15
CA ASP A 68 3.28 -8.52 -2.47
C ASP A 68 4.22 -7.30 -2.31
N ARG A 69 3.82 -6.16 -2.87
CA ARG A 69 4.60 -4.91 -2.71
C ARG A 69 4.76 -4.52 -1.24
N LEU A 70 3.72 -4.67 -0.44
CA LEU A 70 3.81 -4.38 0.99
C LEU A 70 4.81 -5.31 1.69
N HIS A 71 4.75 -6.61 1.42
CA HIS A 71 5.72 -7.57 1.94
C HIS A 71 7.15 -7.21 1.52
N ASN A 72 7.36 -6.91 0.25
CA ASN A 72 8.65 -6.50 -0.29
C ASN A 72 9.17 -5.21 0.36
N MET A 73 8.29 -4.24 0.63
CA MET A 73 8.67 -2.99 1.32
C MET A 73 9.10 -3.23 2.77
N ARG A 74 8.46 -4.14 3.49
CA ARG A 74 8.82 -4.53 4.86
C ARG A 74 10.20 -5.23 4.93
N THR A 75 10.58 -5.93 3.87
CA THR A 75 11.85 -6.68 3.78
C THR A 75 12.95 -5.96 2.99
N MET A 76 12.75 -4.69 2.65
CA MET A 76 13.60 -3.92 1.74
C MET A 76 15.06 -3.78 2.20
N ARG A 77 15.32 -3.87 3.51
CA ARG A 77 16.66 -3.72 4.12
C ARG A 77 17.74 -4.65 3.55
N PHE A 78 17.35 -5.75 2.92
CA PHE A 78 18.27 -6.72 2.31
C PHE A 78 18.72 -6.35 0.88
N LEU A 79 18.14 -5.31 0.29
CA LEU A 79 18.49 -4.83 -1.04
C LEU A 79 19.54 -3.70 -0.98
N PRO A 80 20.35 -3.54 -2.05
CA PRO A 80 21.22 -2.36 -2.18
C PRO A 80 20.44 -1.04 -2.12
N PRO A 81 21.02 0.03 -1.54
CA PRO A 81 20.33 1.32 -1.33
C PRO A 81 19.70 1.90 -2.59
N GLU A 82 20.36 1.80 -3.75
CA GLU A 82 19.82 2.28 -5.03
C GLU A 82 18.53 1.55 -5.44
N LYS A 83 18.51 0.22 -5.24
CA LYS A 83 17.31 -0.59 -5.51
C LYS A 83 16.19 -0.27 -4.53
N GLN A 84 16.53 -0.04 -3.25
CA GLN A 84 15.57 0.41 -2.24
C GLN A 84 14.92 1.73 -2.66
N ALA A 85 15.71 2.75 -3.00
CA ALA A 85 15.22 4.07 -3.40
C ALA A 85 14.34 4.01 -4.66
N LYS A 86 14.74 3.23 -5.68
CA LYS A 86 13.95 3.04 -6.89
C LYS A 86 12.58 2.41 -6.57
N LYS A 87 12.57 1.31 -5.80
CA LYS A 87 11.32 0.62 -5.44
C LYS A 87 10.44 1.47 -4.53
N ALA A 88 11.02 2.22 -3.58
CA ALA A 88 10.28 3.12 -2.71
C ALA A 88 9.60 4.25 -3.50
N ARG A 89 10.28 4.84 -4.48
CA ARG A 89 9.71 5.86 -5.37
C ARG A 89 8.53 5.31 -6.17
N GLN A 90 8.70 4.17 -6.84
CA GLN A 90 7.62 3.50 -7.56
C GLN A 90 6.43 3.17 -6.67
N THR A 91 6.70 2.74 -5.43
CA THR A 91 5.64 2.45 -4.45
C THR A 91 4.85 3.70 -4.09
N LEU A 92 5.53 4.82 -3.86
CA LEU A 92 4.91 6.08 -3.48
C LEU A 92 4.10 6.70 -4.62
N GLU A 93 4.62 6.62 -5.86
CA GLU A 93 4.03 7.26 -7.05
C GLU A 93 2.91 6.43 -7.68
N VAL A 94 2.98 5.10 -7.61
CA VAL A 94 2.05 4.22 -8.31
C VAL A 94 1.25 3.32 -7.38
N ILE A 95 1.93 2.52 -6.54
CA ILE A 95 1.26 1.44 -5.80
C ILE A 95 0.41 1.97 -4.63
N ALA A 96 0.89 2.98 -3.90
CA ALA A 96 0.12 3.55 -2.80
C ALA A 96 -1.15 4.28 -3.27
N PRO A 97 -1.15 5.08 -4.35
CA PRO A 97 -2.36 5.59 -4.99
C PRO A 97 -3.32 4.48 -5.47
N LEU A 98 -2.78 3.37 -6.01
CA LEU A 98 -3.59 2.24 -6.41
C LEU A 98 -4.27 1.57 -5.21
N ALA A 99 -3.52 1.31 -4.13
CA ALA A 99 -4.08 0.77 -2.89
C ALA A 99 -5.21 1.65 -2.34
N HIS A 100 -5.08 2.97 -2.47
CA HIS A 100 -6.14 3.91 -2.10
C HIS A 100 -7.42 3.72 -2.93
N ARG A 101 -7.30 3.58 -4.25
CA ARG A 101 -8.45 3.36 -5.15
C ARG A 101 -9.14 2.02 -4.91
N LEU A 102 -8.38 1.01 -4.46
CA LEU A 102 -8.91 -0.29 -4.05
C LEU A 102 -9.56 -0.28 -2.65
N GLY A 103 -9.60 0.87 -1.96
CA GLY A 103 -10.11 0.95 -0.59
C GLY A 103 -9.19 0.38 0.49
N MET A 104 -7.96 -0.04 0.13
CA MET A 104 -6.97 -0.63 1.03
C MET A 104 -6.22 0.47 1.82
N ALA A 105 -6.96 1.25 2.61
CA ALA A 105 -6.42 2.46 3.25
C ALA A 105 -5.25 2.17 4.21
N SER A 106 -5.32 1.12 5.02
CA SER A 106 -4.24 0.73 5.94
C SER A 106 -2.95 0.35 5.20
N VAL A 107 -3.08 -0.43 4.13
CA VAL A 107 -1.96 -0.82 3.27
C VAL A 107 -1.33 0.39 2.58
N LYS A 108 -2.15 1.30 2.05
CA LYS A 108 -1.66 2.55 1.47
C LYS A 108 -0.80 3.33 2.44
N TRP A 109 -1.27 3.52 3.68
CA TRP A 109 -0.54 4.32 4.67
C TRP A 109 0.79 3.68 5.05
N GLU A 110 0.82 2.38 5.23
CA GLU A 110 2.05 1.65 5.52
C GLU A 110 3.03 1.73 4.35
N LEU A 111 2.57 1.56 3.12
CA LEU A 111 3.39 1.72 1.92
C LEU A 111 3.98 3.14 1.81
N GLU A 112 3.18 4.18 2.08
CA GLU A 112 3.62 5.57 2.09
C GLU A 112 4.69 5.82 3.17
N ASP A 113 4.48 5.35 4.41
CA ASP A 113 5.40 5.56 5.53
C ASP A 113 6.72 4.78 5.34
N LEU A 114 6.67 3.53 4.86
CA LEU A 114 7.86 2.75 4.52
C LEU A 114 8.67 3.40 3.39
N SER A 115 8.01 3.89 2.36
CA SER A 115 8.66 4.59 1.26
C SER A 115 9.28 5.91 1.71
N PHE A 116 8.59 6.64 2.57
CA PHE A 116 9.07 7.90 3.15
C PHE A 116 10.34 7.69 3.99
N ALA A 117 10.36 6.66 4.83
CA ALA A 117 11.53 6.32 5.65
C ALA A 117 12.78 6.02 4.78
N ILE A 118 12.59 5.36 3.63
CA ILE A 118 13.69 5.05 2.70
C ILE A 118 14.15 6.28 1.93
N LEU A 119 13.22 7.08 1.39
CA LEU A 119 13.55 8.20 0.52
C LEU A 119 14.04 9.44 1.26
N TYR A 120 13.53 9.67 2.46
CA TYR A 120 13.80 10.87 3.25
C TYR A 120 14.07 10.54 4.73
N PRO A 121 15.08 9.71 5.05
CA PRO A 121 15.27 9.17 6.40
C PRO A 121 15.39 10.23 7.48
N LYS A 122 16.15 11.31 7.23
CA LYS A 122 16.31 12.41 8.19
C LYS A 122 14.98 13.10 8.51
N LYS A 123 14.15 13.33 7.48
CA LYS A 123 12.83 13.96 7.65
C LYS A 123 11.82 13.01 8.31
N TYR A 124 11.91 11.74 8.01
CA TYR A 124 11.13 10.71 8.68
C TYR A 124 11.41 10.70 10.19
N ASP A 125 12.69 10.62 10.58
CA ASP A 125 13.12 10.63 11.99
C ASP A 125 12.69 11.90 12.73
N GLU A 126 12.80 13.07 12.08
CA GLU A 126 12.35 14.36 12.62
C GLU A 126 10.85 14.31 12.94
N ILE A 127 10.03 13.85 11.99
CA ILE A 127 8.58 13.78 12.15
C ILE A 127 8.19 12.73 13.20
N VAL A 128 8.84 11.57 13.21
CA VAL A 128 8.60 10.54 14.23
C VAL A 128 8.80 11.10 15.63
N ARG A 129 9.89 11.84 15.88
CA ARG A 129 10.16 12.48 17.19
C ARG A 129 9.08 13.51 17.53
N MET A 130 8.77 14.44 16.61
CA MET A 130 7.73 15.45 16.83
C MET A 130 6.36 14.84 17.15
N VAL A 131 6.02 13.73 16.51
CA VAL A 131 4.75 13.03 16.75
C VAL A 131 4.76 12.30 18.08
N ALA A 132 5.89 11.68 18.47
CA ALA A 132 6.06 10.99 19.74
C ALA A 132 5.94 11.96 20.92
N ASP A 133 6.59 13.11 20.86
CA ASP A 133 6.54 14.14 21.91
C ASP A 133 5.13 14.66 22.19
N ARG A 134 4.28 14.68 21.15
CA ARG A 134 2.89 15.17 21.24
C ARG A 134 1.86 14.04 21.43
N ALA A 135 2.27 12.79 21.46
CA ALA A 135 1.35 11.65 21.51
C ALA A 135 0.40 11.69 22.71
N PRO A 136 0.85 11.97 23.97
CA PRO A 136 -0.04 11.92 25.13
C PRO A 136 -1.16 12.98 25.08
N SER A 137 -0.83 14.22 24.66
CA SER A 137 -1.82 15.29 24.53
C SER A 137 -2.80 15.06 23.38
N ARG A 138 -2.28 14.58 22.24
CA ARG A 138 -3.08 14.22 21.07
C ARG A 138 -4.06 13.11 21.37
N ASP A 139 -3.61 12.04 22.04
CA ASP A 139 -4.46 10.87 22.33
C ASP A 139 -5.58 11.22 23.32
N ARG A 140 -5.31 12.14 24.26
CA ARG A 140 -6.32 12.70 25.14
C ARG A 140 -7.38 13.51 24.35
N ALA A 141 -6.93 14.47 23.53
CA ALA A 141 -7.80 15.28 22.70
C ALA A 141 -8.65 14.43 21.75
N LEU A 142 -8.07 13.37 21.16
CA LEU A 142 -8.76 12.45 20.26
C LEU A 142 -9.89 11.70 20.98
N LYS A 143 -9.64 11.22 22.21
CA LYS A 143 -10.68 10.56 23.03
C LYS A 143 -11.82 11.52 23.38
N GLU A 144 -11.51 12.76 23.72
CA GLU A 144 -12.50 13.81 24.04
C GLU A 144 -13.38 14.10 22.81
N ILE A 145 -12.78 14.28 21.62
CA ILE A 145 -13.51 14.52 20.38
C ILE A 145 -14.40 13.32 20.03
N ILE A 146 -13.90 12.09 20.12
CA ILE A 146 -14.70 10.88 19.86
C ILE A 146 -15.91 10.85 20.79
N SER A 147 -15.71 11.12 22.09
CA SER A 147 -16.80 11.13 23.07
C SER A 147 -17.86 12.20 22.75
N GLN A 148 -17.43 13.43 22.42
CA GLN A 148 -18.33 14.52 22.08
C GLN A 148 -19.15 14.22 20.81
N VAL A 149 -18.49 13.72 19.74
CA VAL A 149 -19.16 13.37 18.48
C VAL A 149 -20.13 12.20 18.69
N SER A 150 -19.73 11.17 19.42
CA SER A 150 -20.60 10.02 19.73
C SER A 150 -21.81 10.43 20.56
N GLY A 151 -21.64 11.35 21.52
CA GLY A 151 -22.75 11.92 22.31
C GLY A 151 -23.73 12.68 21.43
N ALA A 152 -23.23 13.60 20.61
CA ALA A 152 -24.06 14.39 19.70
C ALA A 152 -24.83 13.53 18.69
N LEU A 153 -24.24 12.48 18.16
CA LEU A 153 -24.92 11.54 17.26
C LEU A 153 -26.04 10.80 17.98
N LYS A 154 -25.77 10.31 19.18
CA LYS A 154 -26.76 9.61 20.01
C LYS A 154 -27.93 10.49 20.39
N GLU A 155 -27.70 11.76 20.77
CA GLU A 155 -28.74 12.73 21.09
C GLU A 155 -29.65 13.04 19.90
N ASN A 156 -29.14 12.93 18.67
CA ASN A 156 -29.89 13.09 17.44
C ASN A 156 -30.47 11.78 16.88
N GLY A 157 -30.44 10.68 17.65
CA GLY A 157 -31.02 9.40 17.25
C GLY A 157 -30.20 8.68 16.14
N ILE A 158 -28.95 9.05 15.93
CA ILE A 158 -28.09 8.47 14.89
C ILE A 158 -27.19 7.41 15.55
N GLU A 159 -27.39 6.15 15.15
CA GLU A 159 -26.48 5.05 15.51
C GLU A 159 -25.30 5.02 14.55
N ALA A 160 -24.10 5.33 15.06
CA ALA A 160 -22.87 5.31 14.28
C ALA A 160 -21.67 4.98 15.16
N GLU A 161 -20.71 4.25 14.60
CA GLU A 161 -19.40 4.03 15.21
C GLU A 161 -18.48 5.21 14.89
N VAL A 162 -17.95 5.87 15.92
CA VAL A 162 -17.02 6.99 15.79
C VAL A 162 -15.61 6.51 16.08
N MET A 163 -14.77 6.51 15.05
CA MET A 163 -13.36 6.15 15.16
C MET A 163 -12.46 7.33 14.84
N GLY A 164 -11.40 7.49 15.64
CA GLY A 164 -10.38 8.48 15.40
C GLY A 164 -9.01 7.83 15.29
N ARG A 165 -8.15 8.37 14.42
CA ARG A 165 -6.78 7.89 14.26
C ARG A 165 -5.79 9.03 14.06
N PRO A 166 -4.54 8.88 14.49
CA PRO A 166 -3.50 9.84 14.16
C PRO A 166 -3.20 9.82 12.66
N LYS A 167 -2.71 10.94 12.15
CA LYS A 167 -2.22 11.01 10.76
C LYS A 167 -0.90 10.26 10.63
N HIS A 168 -0.74 9.59 9.49
CA HIS A 168 0.50 8.92 9.11
C HIS A 168 1.61 9.92 8.82
N TYR A 169 2.87 9.51 9.00
CA TYR A 169 4.05 10.37 8.91
C TYR A 169 4.19 11.04 7.54
N TRP A 170 3.99 10.30 6.45
CA TRP A 170 3.98 10.85 5.10
C TRP A 170 2.89 11.91 4.91
N SER A 171 1.70 11.70 5.46
CA SER A 171 0.61 12.67 5.38
C SER A 171 0.89 13.95 6.17
N ILE A 172 1.67 13.87 7.25
CA ILE A 172 2.15 15.03 8.01
C ILE A 172 3.18 15.78 7.17
N TYR A 173 4.19 15.08 6.64
CA TYR A 173 5.23 15.67 5.81
C TYR A 173 4.67 16.45 4.62
N LYS A 174 3.72 15.86 3.87
CA LYS A 174 3.07 16.52 2.73
C LYS A 174 2.32 17.81 3.07
N LYS A 175 1.99 18.04 4.33
CA LYS A 175 1.34 19.28 4.79
C LYS A 175 2.32 20.33 5.28
N MET A 176 3.59 19.94 5.46
CA MET A 176 4.65 20.83 5.93
C MET A 176 5.45 21.47 4.78
N ILE A 177 5.33 20.88 3.58
CA ILE A 177 5.93 21.39 2.34
C ILE A 177 4.86 22.01 1.46
#